data_08951f1dfc41e7ed4331812e7ab7b96b
#
_entry.id   08951f1dfc41e7ed4331812e7ab7b96b
#
_cell.length_a   1.000
_cell.length_b   1.000
_cell.length_c   1.000
_cell.angle_alpha   90.00
_cell.angle_beta   90.00
_cell.angle_gamma   90.00
#
_symmetry.space_group_name_H-M   'P 1'
#
loop_
_entity.id
_entity.type
_entity.pdbx_description
1 polymer ?
#
loop_
_entity_poly.entity_id
_entity_poly.type
_entity_poly.pdbx_seq_one_letter_code
_entity_poly.pdbx_strand_id
1 'polypeptide(L)'
;MQAGSRRGSPRANGRGAGPRATLSGPGPDPDRLSRLLEPVVRAMDLDLEGIRVTTAGRRRVLRVVVDADGGVSLDDIALASRELSIRLDGAAEMGDQPYTLEVSSPGVDRPLTQPRHWRRNVGRLVSAPAPEGGQVEGRIASVSQSGVTLERDGVARTYSYAELGPGRIQVEFSHLDDELGEEDIGGH
;
A
#
# COMPACT_ATOMS: atom_id res chain seq x y z
N MET A 1 65.62 58.09 -7.66
CA MET A 1 64.35 58.74 -7.25
C MET A 1 63.23 58.16 -8.04
N GLN A 2 62.13 57.87 -7.38
CA GLN A 2 60.85 57.46 -7.86
C GLN A 2 60.61 55.91 -7.94
N ALA A 3 59.90 55.49 -6.94
CA ALA A 3 59.31 54.22 -6.74
C ALA A 3 58.13 54.01 -7.69
N GLY A 4 58.03 52.82 -8.33
CA GLY A 4 56.92 52.40 -9.14
C GLY A 4 56.19 51.27 -8.47
N SER A 5 55.06 51.61 -7.86
CA SER A 5 54.13 50.68 -7.18
C SER A 5 53.40 49.79 -8.21
N ARG A 6 53.59 48.47 -8.09
CA ARG A 6 52.78 47.47 -8.85
C ARG A 6 51.58 47.09 -8.04
N ARG A 7 50.42 47.49 -8.48
CA ARG A 7 49.11 47.04 -7.95
C ARG A 7 48.76 45.73 -8.61
N GLY A 8 48.73 44.67 -7.81
CA GLY A 8 48.16 43.38 -8.20
C GLY A 8 46.64 43.40 -8.19
N SER A 9 46.03 43.07 -9.30
CA SER A 9 44.60 42.85 -9.41
C SER A 9 44.20 41.47 -8.84
N PRO A 10 43.19 41.39 -8.02
CA PRO A 10 42.65 40.07 -7.59
C PRO A 10 41.81 39.44 -8.71
N ARG A 11 42.18 38.22 -9.09
CA ARG A 11 41.39 37.36 -9.98
C ARG A 11 40.09 36.97 -9.26
N ALA A 12 38.98 37.49 -9.70
CA ALA A 12 37.65 37.00 -9.34
C ALA A 12 37.43 35.60 -9.93
N ASN A 13 37.41 34.60 -9.07
CA ASN A 13 37.09 33.22 -9.42
C ASN A 13 35.55 33.10 -9.40
N GLY A 14 34.92 33.54 -10.48
CA GLY A 14 33.48 33.36 -10.71
C GLY A 14 33.18 31.89 -11.01
N ARG A 15 32.93 31.11 -9.97
CA ARG A 15 32.24 29.85 -10.14
C ARG A 15 30.80 30.17 -10.46
N GLY A 16 30.46 30.11 -11.73
CA GLY A 16 29.11 30.13 -12.22
C GLY A 16 28.37 28.93 -11.62
N ALA A 17 27.53 29.20 -10.64
CA ALA A 17 26.47 28.27 -10.28
C ALA A 17 25.54 28.23 -11.48
N GLY A 18 25.62 27.14 -12.24
CA GLY A 18 24.63 26.82 -13.28
C GLY A 18 23.24 26.81 -12.67
N PRO A 19 22.21 27.17 -13.42
CA PRO A 19 20.88 27.20 -12.91
C PRO A 19 20.53 25.79 -12.39
N ARG A 20 20.26 25.68 -11.10
CA ARG A 20 19.57 24.52 -10.54
C ARG A 20 18.25 24.43 -11.29
N ALA A 21 18.14 23.45 -12.18
CA ALA A 21 16.85 23.09 -12.76
C ALA A 21 15.92 22.74 -11.59
N THR A 22 15.14 23.71 -11.19
CA THR A 22 13.98 23.49 -10.35
C THR A 22 13.04 22.62 -11.19
N LEU A 23 12.82 21.38 -10.73
CA LEU A 23 11.84 20.46 -11.28
C LEU A 23 10.44 21.05 -10.96
N SER A 24 10.07 22.10 -11.69
CA SER A 24 8.80 22.82 -11.52
C SER A 24 7.82 22.37 -12.58
N GLY A 25 7.23 21.19 -12.34
CA GLY A 25 5.94 20.80 -12.88
C GLY A 25 5.14 20.14 -11.77
N PRO A 26 3.83 20.29 -11.71
CA PRO A 26 3.03 19.51 -10.81
C PRO A 26 3.35 18.03 -11.07
N GLY A 27 3.64 17.30 -9.98
CA GLY A 27 3.88 15.86 -10.07
C GLY A 27 2.67 15.14 -10.70
N PRO A 28 2.82 13.85 -11.08
CA PRO A 28 1.69 13.09 -11.58
C PRO A 28 0.51 13.17 -10.61
N ASP A 29 -0.66 13.49 -11.15
CA ASP A 29 -1.90 13.61 -10.40
C ASP A 29 -2.44 12.21 -10.07
N PRO A 30 -2.55 11.82 -8.79
CA PRO A 30 -3.06 10.52 -8.39
C PRO A 30 -4.47 10.21 -8.92
N ASP A 31 -5.33 11.22 -9.04
CA ASP A 31 -6.69 11.05 -9.54
C ASP A 31 -6.73 10.75 -11.04
N ARG A 32 -5.82 11.36 -11.80
CA ARG A 32 -5.66 11.05 -13.23
C ARG A 32 -5.08 9.66 -13.43
N LEU A 33 -4.07 9.29 -12.64
CA LEU A 33 -3.49 7.95 -12.66
C LEU A 33 -4.53 6.89 -12.27
N SER A 34 -5.38 7.15 -11.28
CA SER A 34 -6.46 6.23 -10.91
C SER A 34 -7.42 6.00 -12.06
N ARG A 35 -7.88 7.05 -12.72
CA ARG A 35 -8.76 6.93 -13.90
C ARG A 35 -8.12 6.20 -15.08
N LEU A 36 -6.80 6.34 -15.24
CA LEU A 36 -6.05 5.67 -16.29
C LEU A 36 -5.86 4.18 -16.03
N LEU A 37 -5.58 3.81 -14.78
CA LEU A 37 -5.16 2.45 -14.39
C LEU A 37 -6.33 1.58 -13.92
N GLU A 38 -7.39 2.15 -13.37
CA GLU A 38 -8.54 1.42 -12.87
C GLU A 38 -9.20 0.48 -13.91
N PRO A 39 -9.39 0.88 -15.19
CA PRO A 39 -9.93 -0.03 -16.19
C PRO A 39 -9.01 -1.24 -16.47
N VAL A 40 -7.69 -1.05 -16.40
CA VAL A 40 -6.71 -2.13 -16.61
C VAL A 40 -6.77 -3.12 -15.45
N VAL A 41 -6.81 -2.62 -14.22
CA VAL A 41 -6.89 -3.43 -13.01
C VAL A 41 -8.19 -4.23 -12.99
N ARG A 42 -9.33 -3.61 -13.33
CA ARG A 42 -10.64 -4.28 -13.41
C ARG A 42 -10.71 -5.36 -14.49
N ALA A 43 -10.02 -5.19 -15.61
CA ALA A 43 -9.97 -6.20 -16.66
C ALA A 43 -9.29 -7.51 -16.22
N MET A 44 -8.55 -7.47 -15.10
CA MET A 44 -7.91 -8.61 -14.47
C MET A 44 -8.67 -9.13 -13.24
N ASP A 45 -9.94 -8.73 -13.07
CA ASP A 45 -10.78 -9.02 -11.89
C ASP A 45 -10.15 -8.56 -10.56
N LEU A 46 -9.34 -7.50 -10.62
CA LEU A 46 -8.74 -6.85 -9.47
C LEU A 46 -9.40 -5.49 -9.18
N ASP A 47 -9.30 -5.03 -7.95
CA ASP A 47 -9.68 -3.69 -7.53
C ASP A 47 -8.45 -2.82 -7.28
N LEU A 48 -8.50 -1.58 -7.77
CA LEU A 48 -7.51 -0.57 -7.46
C LEU A 48 -7.79 0.03 -6.08
N GLU A 49 -6.92 -0.27 -5.11
CA GLU A 49 -7.10 0.13 -3.72
C GLU A 49 -6.38 1.41 -3.34
N GLY A 50 -5.40 1.77 -4.11
CA GLY A 50 -4.71 3.04 -3.91
C GLY A 50 -3.55 3.27 -4.86
N ILE A 51 -3.29 4.55 -5.09
CA ILE A 51 -2.12 5.02 -5.83
C ILE A 51 -1.38 6.03 -4.97
N ARG A 52 -0.07 5.90 -4.94
CA ARG A 52 0.81 6.88 -4.30
C ARG A 52 2.02 7.16 -5.18
N VAL A 53 2.30 8.43 -5.40
CA VAL A 53 3.51 8.87 -6.06
C VAL A 53 4.42 9.51 -5.03
N THR A 54 5.65 9.02 -4.94
CA THR A 54 6.70 9.57 -4.08
C THR A 54 7.94 9.88 -4.90
N THR A 55 8.81 10.75 -4.38
CA THR A 55 10.07 11.07 -5.04
C THR A 55 11.22 10.47 -4.22
N ALA A 56 12.03 9.64 -4.85
CA ALA A 56 13.25 9.08 -4.27
C ALA A 56 14.46 9.62 -5.05
N GLY A 57 15.06 10.70 -4.55
CA GLY A 57 16.13 11.42 -5.24
C GLY A 57 15.65 12.03 -6.56
N ARG A 58 16.20 11.56 -7.69
CA ARG A 58 15.84 12.01 -9.06
C ARG A 58 14.81 11.12 -9.74
N ARG A 59 14.34 10.05 -9.08
CA ARG A 59 13.36 9.11 -9.62
C ARG A 59 12.03 9.26 -8.90
N ARG A 60 10.96 9.01 -9.63
CA ARG A 60 9.62 8.86 -9.06
C ARG A 60 9.38 7.40 -8.73
N VAL A 61 8.68 7.14 -7.66
CA VAL A 61 8.16 5.79 -7.33
C VAL A 61 6.65 5.88 -7.36
N LEU A 62 6.06 5.16 -8.30
CA LEU A 62 4.62 4.97 -8.40
C LEU A 62 4.27 3.66 -7.71
N ARG A 63 3.62 3.75 -6.56
CA ARG A 63 3.13 2.59 -5.83
C ARG A 63 1.64 2.41 -6.10
N VAL A 64 1.28 1.24 -6.61
CA VAL A 64 -0.09 0.84 -6.91
C VAL A 64 -0.46 -0.32 -6.00
N VAL A 65 -1.56 -0.19 -5.29
CA VAL A 65 -2.08 -1.25 -4.42
C VAL A 65 -3.32 -1.84 -5.08
N VAL A 66 -3.30 -3.14 -5.33
CA VAL A 66 -4.40 -3.90 -5.94
C VAL A 66 -4.90 -4.97 -4.98
N ASP A 67 -6.19 -5.27 -5.02
CA ASP A 67 -6.80 -6.28 -4.15
C ASP A 67 -7.89 -7.06 -4.93
N ALA A 68 -8.30 -8.23 -4.40
CA ALA A 68 -9.38 -9.03 -4.98
C ALA A 68 -10.17 -9.76 -3.89
N ASP A 69 -11.40 -10.15 -4.21
CA ASP A 69 -12.15 -11.09 -3.37
C ASP A 69 -11.43 -12.45 -3.40
N GLY A 70 -11.01 -12.94 -2.23
CA GLY A 70 -10.18 -14.14 -2.12
C GLY A 70 -8.67 -13.90 -2.04
N GLY A 71 -8.24 -12.64 -2.17
CA GLY A 71 -6.82 -12.25 -2.10
C GLY A 71 -6.16 -12.17 -3.49
N VAL A 72 -4.92 -11.72 -3.50
CA VAL A 72 -4.12 -11.50 -4.72
C VAL A 72 -2.87 -12.37 -4.63
N SER A 73 -2.65 -13.21 -5.62
CA SER A 73 -1.45 -14.06 -5.72
C SER A 73 -0.24 -13.26 -6.23
N LEU A 74 0.94 -13.84 -6.11
CA LEU A 74 2.16 -13.25 -6.68
C LEU A 74 2.10 -13.21 -8.21
N ASP A 75 1.44 -14.17 -8.84
CA ASP A 75 1.26 -14.21 -10.30
C ASP A 75 0.32 -13.09 -10.77
N ASP A 76 -0.76 -12.81 -10.02
CA ASP A 76 -1.66 -11.68 -10.30
C ASP A 76 -0.91 -10.35 -10.19
N ILE A 77 -0.07 -10.18 -9.17
CA ILE A 77 0.76 -8.99 -8.98
C ILE A 77 1.74 -8.83 -10.15
N ALA A 78 2.36 -9.91 -10.60
CA ALA A 78 3.30 -9.88 -11.72
C ALA A 78 2.60 -9.54 -13.04
N LEU A 79 1.41 -10.09 -13.28
CA LEU A 79 0.59 -9.76 -14.44
C LEU A 79 0.15 -8.30 -14.40
N ALA A 80 -0.40 -7.85 -13.26
CA ALA A 80 -0.82 -6.47 -13.07
C ALA A 80 0.34 -5.49 -13.29
N SER A 81 1.54 -5.82 -12.79
CA SER A 81 2.72 -4.98 -12.98
C SER A 81 3.08 -4.79 -14.47
N ARG A 82 2.96 -5.85 -15.28
CA ARG A 82 3.23 -5.79 -16.73
C ARG A 82 2.19 -4.93 -17.46
N GLU A 83 0.91 -5.20 -17.24
CA GLU A 83 -0.20 -4.50 -17.90
C GLU A 83 -0.23 -3.01 -17.54
N LEU A 84 0.00 -2.71 -16.26
CA LEU A 84 0.08 -1.33 -15.79
C LEU A 84 1.30 -0.60 -16.37
N SER A 85 2.46 -1.28 -16.50
CA SER A 85 3.65 -0.69 -17.14
C SER A 85 3.38 -0.34 -18.59
N ILE A 86 2.81 -1.27 -19.38
CA ILE A 86 2.45 -1.04 -20.77
C ILE A 86 1.50 0.17 -20.89
N ARG A 87 0.52 0.26 -20.00
CA ARG A 87 -0.45 1.36 -20.03
C ARG A 87 0.18 2.70 -19.69
N LEU A 88 1.12 2.72 -18.74
CA LEU A 88 1.84 3.93 -18.31
C LEU A 88 2.85 4.41 -19.34
N ASP A 89 3.55 3.51 -20.02
CA ASP A 89 4.54 3.85 -21.05
C ASP A 89 3.90 4.55 -22.27
N GLY A 90 2.63 4.29 -22.52
CA GLY A 90 1.86 4.97 -23.57
C GLY A 90 1.14 6.25 -23.10
N ALA A 91 1.36 6.70 -21.85
CA ALA A 91 0.59 7.76 -21.23
C ALA A 91 1.48 8.95 -20.80
N ALA A 92 0.97 10.17 -21.02
CA ALA A 92 1.68 11.41 -20.66
C ALA A 92 1.61 11.74 -19.16
N GLU A 93 0.82 11.00 -18.38
CA GLU A 93 0.52 11.28 -16.97
C GLU A 93 1.75 11.20 -16.07
N MET A 94 2.73 10.38 -16.42
CA MET A 94 4.00 10.27 -15.68
C MET A 94 5.01 11.35 -16.09
N GLY A 95 4.81 12.00 -17.25
CA GLY A 95 5.77 12.96 -17.84
C GLY A 95 7.08 12.27 -18.26
N ASP A 96 8.09 13.07 -18.63
CA ASP A 96 9.36 12.57 -19.17
C ASP A 96 10.36 12.07 -18.11
N GLN A 97 9.98 12.09 -16.83
CA GLN A 97 10.89 11.66 -15.78
C GLN A 97 10.86 10.15 -15.56
N PRO A 98 12.03 9.51 -15.38
CA PRO A 98 12.08 8.09 -15.09
C PRO A 98 11.36 7.78 -13.78
N TYR A 99 10.57 6.70 -13.80
CA TYR A 99 9.83 6.21 -12.64
C TYR A 99 10.12 4.74 -12.39
N THR A 100 9.81 4.30 -11.18
CA THR A 100 9.75 2.89 -10.80
C THR A 100 8.32 2.57 -10.44
N LEU A 101 7.75 1.53 -11.06
CA LEU A 101 6.44 1.01 -10.71
C LEU A 101 6.58 -0.07 -9.65
N GLU A 102 5.88 0.08 -8.55
CA GLU A 102 5.73 -0.93 -7.51
C GLU A 102 4.26 -1.33 -7.40
N VAL A 103 3.95 -2.59 -7.67
CA VAL A 103 2.61 -3.16 -7.50
C VAL A 103 2.61 -4.10 -6.31
N SER A 104 1.63 -3.96 -5.44
CA SER A 104 1.51 -4.79 -4.24
C SER A 104 0.06 -5.03 -3.87
N SER A 105 -0.20 -6.09 -3.10
CA SER A 105 -1.46 -6.26 -2.38
C SER A 105 -1.47 -5.43 -1.08
N PRO A 106 -2.66 -5.16 -0.50
CA PRO A 106 -2.75 -4.58 0.82
C PRO A 106 -2.15 -5.53 1.85
N GLY A 107 -1.19 -5.07 2.65
CA GLY A 107 -0.69 -5.85 3.77
C GLY A 107 -1.75 -6.07 4.85
N VAL A 108 -1.50 -7.00 5.77
CA VAL A 108 -2.35 -7.29 6.95
C VAL A 108 -2.58 -6.06 7.84
N ASP A 109 -1.69 -5.09 7.78
CA ASP A 109 -1.77 -3.85 8.57
C ASP A 109 -2.80 -2.84 8.03
N ARG A 110 -3.41 -3.11 6.87
CA ARG A 110 -4.39 -2.20 6.30
C ARG A 110 -5.65 -2.15 7.16
N PRO A 111 -6.12 -0.95 7.55
CA PRO A 111 -7.38 -0.83 8.27
C PRO A 111 -8.58 -1.21 7.38
N LEU A 112 -9.51 -1.98 7.94
CA LEU A 112 -10.76 -2.32 7.30
C LEU A 112 -11.74 -1.15 7.47
N THR A 113 -11.85 -0.30 6.44
CA THR A 113 -12.65 0.94 6.48
C THR A 113 -13.88 0.90 5.59
N GLN A 114 -13.97 -0.06 4.68
CA GLN A 114 -15.07 -0.21 3.71
C GLN A 114 -15.68 -1.60 3.79
N PRO A 115 -16.98 -1.77 3.45
CA PRO A 115 -17.66 -3.09 3.50
C PRO A 115 -16.90 -4.19 2.76
N ARG A 116 -16.32 -3.87 1.59
CA ARG A 116 -15.51 -4.83 0.82
C ARG A 116 -14.28 -5.31 1.58
N HIS A 117 -13.65 -4.47 2.41
CA HIS A 117 -12.48 -4.89 3.19
C HIS A 117 -12.88 -5.94 4.24
N TRP A 118 -14.04 -5.77 4.87
CA TRP A 118 -14.56 -6.75 5.82
C TRP A 118 -14.95 -8.05 5.14
N ARG A 119 -15.63 -7.96 3.97
CA ARG A 119 -16.07 -9.13 3.19
C ARG A 119 -14.89 -10.03 2.79
N ARG A 120 -13.78 -9.44 2.34
CA ARG A 120 -12.56 -10.15 1.95
C ARG A 120 -11.83 -10.83 3.11
N ASN A 121 -12.16 -10.44 4.32
CA ASN A 121 -11.53 -10.96 5.52
C ASN A 121 -12.47 -11.81 6.38
N VAL A 122 -13.57 -12.33 5.80
CA VAL A 122 -14.44 -13.29 6.49
C VAL A 122 -13.61 -14.49 6.93
N GLY A 123 -13.83 -14.95 8.16
CA GLY A 123 -13.04 -16.00 8.80
C GLY A 123 -11.78 -15.54 9.53
N ARG A 124 -11.33 -14.27 9.36
CA ARG A 124 -10.15 -13.73 10.06
C ARG A 124 -10.53 -13.11 11.40
N LEU A 125 -9.60 -13.20 12.35
CA LEU A 125 -9.71 -12.48 13.62
C LEU A 125 -9.45 -11.00 13.40
N VAL A 126 -10.29 -10.13 13.95
CA VAL A 126 -10.18 -8.68 13.82
C VAL A 126 -10.36 -8.00 15.17
N SER A 127 -9.69 -6.87 15.34
CA SER A 127 -9.93 -5.91 16.42
C SER A 127 -10.39 -4.58 15.83
N ALA A 128 -11.42 -3.96 16.40
CA ALA A 128 -11.94 -2.68 15.95
C ALA A 128 -12.38 -1.81 17.14
N PRO A 129 -12.26 -0.47 17.04
CA PRO A 129 -12.86 0.43 18.03
C PRO A 129 -14.37 0.24 18.11
N ALA A 130 -14.90 0.15 19.31
CA ALA A 130 -16.33 -0.04 19.60
C ALA A 130 -17.02 1.30 19.96
N PRO A 131 -18.37 1.41 19.83
CA PRO A 131 -19.12 2.65 20.03
C PRO A 131 -18.99 3.28 21.42
N GLU A 132 -18.80 2.46 22.45
CA GLU A 132 -18.80 2.89 23.84
C GLU A 132 -17.39 3.18 24.39
N GLY A 133 -16.40 3.36 23.51
CA GLY A 133 -15.06 3.72 23.93
C GLY A 133 -14.23 2.52 24.40
N GLY A 134 -14.24 1.44 23.68
CA GLY A 134 -13.40 0.25 23.88
C GLY A 134 -12.96 -0.34 22.56
N GLN A 135 -12.49 -1.57 22.62
CA GLN A 135 -12.23 -2.39 21.42
C GLN A 135 -13.10 -3.65 21.47
N VAL A 136 -13.61 -4.02 20.31
CA VAL A 136 -14.24 -5.31 20.09
C VAL A 136 -13.27 -6.18 19.28
N GLU A 137 -13.14 -7.43 19.72
CA GLU A 137 -12.37 -8.45 19.01
C GLU A 137 -13.29 -9.63 18.70
N GLY A 138 -13.09 -10.22 17.56
CA GLY A 138 -13.83 -11.41 17.15
C GLY A 138 -13.46 -11.84 15.74
N ARG A 139 -13.87 -13.04 15.39
CA ARG A 139 -13.74 -13.57 14.03
C ARG A 139 -14.87 -13.03 13.17
N ILE A 140 -14.57 -12.55 11.99
CA ILE A 140 -15.60 -12.09 11.05
C ILE A 140 -16.40 -13.30 10.59
N ALA A 141 -17.60 -13.47 11.12
CA ALA A 141 -18.49 -14.57 10.76
C ALA A 141 -19.27 -14.30 9.48
N SER A 142 -19.77 -13.09 9.29
CA SER A 142 -20.47 -12.67 8.09
C SER A 142 -20.46 -11.17 7.89
N VAL A 143 -20.74 -10.75 6.66
CA VAL A 143 -20.76 -9.33 6.26
C VAL A 143 -22.01 -9.05 5.45
N SER A 144 -22.71 -7.97 5.75
CA SER A 144 -23.87 -7.45 5.03
C SER A 144 -23.57 -6.08 4.41
N GLN A 145 -24.55 -5.51 3.73
CA GLN A 145 -24.45 -4.14 3.22
C GLN A 145 -24.35 -3.07 4.34
N SER A 146 -24.95 -3.35 5.49
CA SER A 146 -25.05 -2.37 6.59
C SER A 146 -24.10 -2.63 7.76
N GLY A 147 -23.47 -3.82 7.84
CA GLY A 147 -22.64 -4.18 8.99
C GLY A 147 -21.92 -5.50 8.88
N VAL A 148 -21.23 -5.84 9.93
CA VAL A 148 -20.42 -7.05 10.09
C VAL A 148 -20.84 -7.80 11.36
N THR A 149 -20.87 -9.13 11.29
CA THR A 149 -21.07 -10.00 12.44
C THR A 149 -19.72 -10.54 12.87
N LEU A 150 -19.36 -10.26 14.12
CA LEU A 150 -18.16 -10.78 14.78
C LEU A 150 -18.56 -11.87 15.74
N GLU A 151 -17.82 -12.97 15.76
CA GLU A 151 -17.98 -14.09 16.67
C GLU A 151 -16.78 -14.18 17.61
N ARG A 152 -17.05 -14.29 18.91
CA ARG A 152 -16.05 -14.53 19.95
C ARG A 152 -16.62 -15.48 20.97
N ASP A 153 -15.88 -16.54 21.30
CA ASP A 153 -16.24 -17.55 22.31
C ASP A 153 -17.65 -18.17 22.06
N GLY A 154 -18.00 -18.40 20.78
CA GLY A 154 -19.29 -18.94 20.37
C GLY A 154 -20.45 -17.92 20.41
N VAL A 155 -20.18 -16.66 20.76
CA VAL A 155 -21.19 -15.60 20.76
C VAL A 155 -21.01 -14.70 19.55
N ALA A 156 -22.03 -14.66 18.67
CA ALA A 156 -22.06 -13.79 17.50
C ALA A 156 -22.75 -12.47 17.84
N ARG A 157 -22.13 -11.36 17.43
CA ARG A 157 -22.65 -10.00 17.60
C ARG A 157 -22.53 -9.22 16.31
N THR A 158 -23.62 -8.57 15.92
CA THR A 158 -23.64 -7.74 14.70
C THR A 158 -23.44 -6.27 15.05
N TYR A 159 -22.58 -5.61 14.29
CA TYR A 159 -22.29 -4.18 14.41
C TYR A 159 -22.53 -3.51 13.06
N SER A 160 -23.09 -2.31 13.06
CA SER A 160 -23.15 -1.49 11.85
C SER A 160 -21.75 -0.89 11.56
N TYR A 161 -21.48 -0.56 10.29
CA TYR A 161 -20.23 0.13 9.93
C TYR A 161 -20.12 1.54 10.53
N ALA A 162 -21.24 2.16 10.90
CA ALA A 162 -21.25 3.45 11.57
C ALA A 162 -20.84 3.34 13.05
N GLU A 163 -21.04 2.19 13.66
CA GLU A 163 -20.70 1.92 15.05
C GLU A 163 -19.24 1.50 15.23
N LEU A 164 -18.65 0.84 14.25
CA LEU A 164 -17.28 0.38 14.32
C LEU A 164 -16.30 1.38 13.72
N GLY A 165 -15.21 1.61 14.41
CA GLY A 165 -14.04 2.24 13.80
C GLY A 165 -13.31 1.30 12.84
N PRO A 166 -12.18 1.75 12.26
CA PRO A 166 -11.38 0.95 11.33
C PRO A 166 -10.90 -0.35 11.97
N GLY A 167 -11.32 -1.51 11.41
CA GLY A 167 -10.87 -2.82 11.88
C GLY A 167 -9.41 -3.10 11.51
N ARG A 168 -8.74 -3.90 12.32
CA ARG A 168 -7.37 -4.40 12.05
C ARG A 168 -7.36 -5.91 12.18
N ILE A 169 -6.83 -6.57 11.16
CA ILE A 169 -6.63 -8.01 11.19
C ILE A 169 -5.58 -8.35 12.24
N GLN A 170 -5.87 -9.34 13.07
CA GLN A 170 -4.94 -9.90 14.04
C GLN A 170 -4.20 -11.07 13.40
N VAL A 171 -2.89 -11.14 13.64
CA VAL A 171 -2.08 -12.28 13.20
C VAL A 171 -2.28 -13.39 14.22
N GLU A 172 -2.86 -14.49 13.76
CA GLU A 172 -2.98 -15.70 14.57
C GLU A 172 -1.72 -16.55 14.34
N PHE A 173 -0.92 -16.69 15.38
CA PHE A 173 0.15 -17.69 15.38
C PHE A 173 -0.49 -19.01 15.79
N SER A 174 -0.72 -19.89 14.81
CA SER A 174 -1.06 -21.29 15.12
C SER A 174 0.17 -21.90 15.81
N HIS A 175 0.05 -22.27 17.08
CA HIS A 175 1.00 -23.16 17.71
C HIS A 175 0.93 -24.50 16.98
N LEU A 176 1.96 -24.78 16.16
CA LEU A 176 2.20 -26.09 15.57
C LEU A 176 2.84 -27.03 16.62
N ASP A 177 2.33 -27.05 17.84
CA ASP A 177 2.95 -27.76 18.95
C ASP A 177 2.16 -28.99 19.41
N ASP A 178 1.32 -29.61 18.57
CA ASP A 178 0.56 -30.80 19.01
C ASP A 178 0.61 -32.02 18.06
N GLU A 179 1.65 -32.18 17.24
CA GLU A 179 1.82 -33.44 16.48
C GLU A 179 3.28 -33.96 16.46
N LEU A 180 3.98 -33.89 17.58
CA LEU A 180 5.05 -34.86 17.82
C LEU A 180 4.51 -35.86 18.83
N GLY A 181 3.71 -36.80 18.33
CA GLY A 181 3.30 -38.00 19.07
C GLY A 181 4.54 -38.68 19.65
N GLU A 182 4.47 -38.92 20.94
CA GLU A 182 5.33 -39.85 21.66
C GLU A 182 5.34 -41.18 20.91
N GLU A 183 6.36 -41.40 20.06
CA GLU A 183 6.71 -42.77 19.70
C GLU A 183 7.37 -43.39 20.92
N ASP A 184 6.55 -44.10 21.65
CA ASP A 184 6.89 -45.09 22.68
C ASP A 184 7.87 -46.11 22.09
N ILE A 185 9.16 -45.89 22.29
CA ILE A 185 10.14 -46.95 22.09
C ILE A 185 10.21 -47.80 23.36
N GLY A 186 9.13 -48.60 23.52
CA GLY A 186 9.08 -49.71 24.45
C GLY A 186 10.04 -50.83 24.02
N GLY A 187 10.92 -51.15 24.91
CA GLY A 187 12.05 -52.03 24.87
C GLY A 187 11.86 -53.45 24.34
N HIS A 188 12.98 -54.04 23.98
CA HIS A 188 13.40 -55.39 24.45
C HIS A 188 14.89 -55.52 24.17
#